data_66ccd1b5a05f0fa1d901c0b4aa8fe951
#
_entry.id   66ccd1b5a05f0fa1d901c0b4aa8fe951
#
_cell.length_a   1.000
_cell.length_b   1.000
_cell.length_c   1.000
_cell.angle_alpha   90.00
_cell.angle_beta   90.00
_cell.angle_gamma   90.00
#
_symmetry.space_group_name_H-M   'P 1'
#
loop_
_entity.id
_entity.type
_entity.pdbx_description
1 polymer ?
#
loop_
_entity_poly.entity_id
_entity_poly.type
_entity_poly.pdbx_seq_one_letter_code
_entity_poly.pdbx_strand_id
1 'polypeptide(L)'
;CPKCGSYELLPIGRGTQRAEEELETRWPEARVSRLDQDSARQRGSASQVLDAVHNGDVDILIGTQIVAKGHDFKNVGLVVVLNTDPQLFSSDYRARERLFSVLMQVSGRAGRDKTEGKVLIQTRYTEDDIFKHLKSQDYEGFAAGELEARRASFMVPFSAQALIVAEGKEISSVLAFLQKLKALAEKIKSPSIRIFEPVPLTVQKVMDIERGQLLIEA
;
A
#
# COMPACT_ATOMS: atom_id res chain seq x y z
N CYS A 1 25.58 6.27 -1.45
CA CYS A 1 25.34 6.95 -0.18
C CYS A 1 26.27 8.16 -0.02
N PRO A 2 25.76 9.40 0.20
CA PRO A 2 26.62 10.58 0.35
C PRO A 2 27.56 10.53 1.58
N LYS A 3 27.26 9.69 2.57
CA LYS A 3 28.09 9.55 3.78
C LYS A 3 29.20 8.50 3.68
N CYS A 4 29.00 7.41 2.95
CA CYS A 4 29.96 6.29 2.87
C CYS A 4 30.48 6.01 1.46
N GLY A 5 30.04 6.75 0.44
CA GLY A 5 30.45 6.57 -0.96
C GLY A 5 30.00 5.25 -1.61
N SER A 6 29.31 4.37 -0.88
CA SER A 6 28.87 3.10 -1.43
C SER A 6 27.75 3.28 -2.46
N TYR A 7 27.90 2.63 -3.61
CA TYR A 7 26.87 2.50 -4.64
C TYR A 7 26.08 1.18 -4.50
N GLU A 8 26.49 0.30 -3.61
CA GLU A 8 25.76 -0.93 -3.33
C GLU A 8 24.54 -0.62 -2.46
N LEU A 9 23.38 -0.57 -3.09
CA LEU A 9 22.09 -0.49 -2.43
C LEU A 9 21.58 -1.92 -2.27
N LEU A 10 21.46 -2.38 -1.02
CA LEU A 10 20.73 -3.60 -0.74
C LEU A 10 19.23 -3.28 -0.81
N PRO A 11 18.45 -3.93 -1.69
CA PRO A 11 17.03 -3.73 -1.74
C PRO A 11 16.39 -4.21 -0.43
N ILE A 12 15.72 -3.30 0.27
CA ILE A 12 14.95 -3.65 1.47
C ILE A 12 13.57 -4.13 1.01
N GLY A 13 13.31 -5.41 1.24
CA GLY A 13 12.07 -6.07 0.84
C GLY A 13 12.28 -7.10 -0.27
N ARG A 14 11.30 -7.99 -0.40
CA ARG A 14 11.27 -8.97 -1.49
C ARG A 14 10.39 -8.40 -2.59
N GLY A 15 11.00 -7.93 -3.68
CA GLY A 15 10.28 -7.63 -4.90
C GLY A 15 9.64 -8.90 -5.50
N THR A 16 8.62 -8.73 -6.31
CA THR A 16 7.94 -9.85 -7.00
C THR A 16 8.90 -10.69 -7.83
N GLN A 17 9.87 -10.04 -8.50
CA GLN A 17 10.89 -10.72 -9.28
C GLN A 17 11.77 -11.65 -8.42
N ARG A 18 12.24 -11.16 -7.27
CA ARG A 18 13.04 -12.00 -6.38
C ARG A 18 12.24 -13.15 -5.78
N ALA A 19 10.97 -12.94 -5.50
CA ALA A 19 10.08 -14.00 -5.04
C ALA A 19 9.91 -15.08 -6.13
N GLU A 20 9.79 -14.68 -7.40
CA GLU A 20 9.74 -15.57 -8.57
C GLU A 20 11.00 -16.43 -8.64
N GLU A 21 12.18 -15.83 -8.66
CA GLU A 21 13.49 -16.52 -8.71
C GLU A 21 13.69 -17.51 -7.55
N GLU A 22 13.31 -17.12 -6.32
CA GLU A 22 13.39 -17.98 -5.14
C GLU A 22 12.44 -19.17 -5.23
N LEU A 23 11.23 -18.98 -5.75
CA LEU A 23 10.23 -20.05 -5.89
C LEU A 23 10.59 -21.02 -7.01
N GLU A 24 11.05 -20.54 -8.17
CA GLU A 24 11.54 -21.37 -9.28
C GLU A 24 12.74 -22.23 -8.85
N THR A 25 13.65 -21.64 -8.07
CA THR A 25 14.81 -22.39 -7.52
C THR A 25 14.37 -23.48 -6.55
N ARG A 26 13.36 -23.20 -5.70
CA ARG A 26 12.92 -24.12 -4.65
C ARG A 26 12.00 -25.21 -5.16
N TRP A 27 11.20 -24.91 -6.18
CA TRP A 27 10.25 -25.83 -6.79
C TRP A 27 10.38 -25.80 -8.33
N PRO A 28 11.45 -26.39 -8.89
CA PRO A 28 11.72 -26.31 -10.32
C PRO A 28 10.66 -26.98 -11.19
N GLU A 29 9.86 -27.86 -10.63
CA GLU A 29 8.74 -28.53 -11.34
C GLU A 29 7.45 -27.67 -11.35
N ALA A 30 7.38 -26.60 -10.55
CA ALA A 30 6.22 -25.74 -10.49
C ALA A 30 6.24 -24.67 -11.58
N ARG A 31 5.11 -24.48 -12.23
CA ARG A 31 4.93 -23.41 -13.23
C ARG A 31 4.63 -22.10 -12.48
N VAL A 32 5.66 -21.29 -12.32
CA VAL A 32 5.58 -19.99 -11.64
C VAL A 32 5.25 -18.90 -12.66
N SER A 33 4.35 -17.99 -12.33
CA SER A 33 4.05 -16.81 -13.14
C SER A 33 3.93 -15.57 -12.28
N ARG A 34 4.30 -14.42 -12.86
CA ARG A 34 4.27 -13.13 -12.18
C ARG A 34 3.32 -12.15 -12.86
N LEU A 35 2.49 -11.48 -12.05
CA LEU A 35 1.58 -10.42 -12.47
C LEU A 35 1.75 -9.20 -11.58
N ASP A 36 2.54 -8.25 -12.02
CA ASP A 36 2.76 -6.96 -11.36
C ASP A 36 2.55 -5.78 -12.31
N GLN A 37 2.80 -4.58 -11.83
CA GLN A 37 2.58 -3.36 -12.62
C GLN A 37 3.52 -3.27 -13.82
N ASP A 38 4.72 -3.84 -13.74
CA ASP A 38 5.70 -3.78 -14.82
C ASP A 38 5.39 -4.85 -15.87
N SER A 39 5.04 -6.07 -15.48
CA SER A 39 4.58 -7.12 -16.40
C SER A 39 3.24 -6.75 -17.07
N ALA A 40 2.35 -6.07 -16.36
CA ALA A 40 1.05 -5.63 -16.90
C ALA A 40 1.14 -4.48 -17.94
N ARG A 41 2.24 -3.71 -17.94
CA ARG A 41 2.46 -2.63 -18.93
C ARG A 41 2.76 -3.14 -20.34
N GLN A 42 3.23 -4.35 -20.48
CA GLN A 42 3.41 -4.97 -21.81
C GLN A 42 2.03 -5.37 -22.35
N ARG A 43 1.67 -4.82 -23.53
CA ARG A 43 0.35 -5.07 -24.16
C ARG A 43 0.07 -6.57 -24.26
N GLY A 44 -1.02 -7.01 -23.64
CA GLY A 44 -1.48 -8.40 -23.68
C GLY A 44 -0.88 -9.35 -22.63
N SER A 45 0.21 -8.99 -21.93
CA SER A 45 0.87 -9.86 -20.96
C SER A 45 -0.03 -10.22 -19.77
N ALA A 46 -0.77 -9.26 -19.22
CA ALA A 46 -1.66 -9.51 -18.09
C ALA A 46 -2.81 -10.47 -18.45
N SER A 47 -3.41 -10.30 -19.62
CA SER A 47 -4.48 -11.20 -20.11
C SER A 47 -3.96 -12.62 -20.32
N GLN A 48 -2.79 -12.76 -20.91
CA GLN A 48 -2.17 -14.08 -21.15
C GLN A 48 -1.88 -14.83 -19.84
N VAL A 49 -1.32 -14.14 -18.84
CA VAL A 49 -1.08 -14.74 -17.51
C VAL A 49 -2.39 -15.17 -16.86
N LEU A 50 -3.43 -14.34 -16.94
CA LEU A 50 -4.74 -14.67 -16.38
C LEU A 50 -5.40 -15.84 -17.07
N ASP A 51 -5.32 -15.90 -18.41
CA ASP A 51 -5.83 -17.01 -19.21
C ASP A 51 -5.09 -18.32 -18.85
N ALA A 52 -3.76 -18.27 -18.69
CA ALA A 52 -2.96 -19.41 -18.26
C ALA A 52 -3.35 -19.90 -16.85
N VAL A 53 -3.62 -18.97 -15.92
CA VAL A 53 -4.11 -19.34 -14.58
C VAL A 53 -5.49 -19.99 -14.65
N HIS A 54 -6.42 -19.45 -15.45
CA HIS A 54 -7.75 -20.02 -15.61
C HIS A 54 -7.73 -21.40 -16.27
N ASN A 55 -6.79 -21.63 -17.18
CA ASN A 55 -6.61 -22.93 -17.84
C ASN A 55 -5.90 -23.98 -16.95
N GLY A 56 -5.38 -23.57 -15.80
CA GLY A 56 -4.62 -24.45 -14.92
C GLY A 56 -3.17 -24.67 -15.37
N ASP A 57 -2.63 -23.77 -16.20
CA ASP A 57 -1.23 -23.82 -16.68
C ASP A 57 -0.25 -23.16 -15.74
N VAL A 58 -0.72 -22.61 -14.61
CA VAL A 58 0.08 -21.94 -13.56
C VAL A 58 -0.20 -22.60 -12.22
N ASP A 59 0.88 -22.99 -11.53
CA ASP A 59 0.80 -23.59 -10.19
C ASP A 59 1.01 -22.55 -9.08
N ILE A 60 1.85 -21.55 -9.34
CA ILE A 60 2.13 -20.45 -8.39
C ILE A 60 2.02 -19.11 -9.13
N LEU A 61 1.10 -18.27 -8.69
CA LEU A 61 0.95 -16.91 -9.17
C LEU A 61 1.51 -15.93 -8.14
N ILE A 62 2.47 -15.10 -8.56
CA ILE A 62 3.04 -14.03 -7.75
C ILE A 62 2.51 -12.69 -8.24
N GLY A 63 2.16 -11.80 -7.31
CA GLY A 63 1.73 -10.48 -7.73
C GLY A 63 1.61 -9.48 -6.61
N THR A 64 1.27 -8.26 -6.99
CA THR A 64 0.92 -7.17 -6.10
C THR A 64 -0.59 -7.08 -5.92
N GLN A 65 -1.09 -5.95 -5.42
CA GLN A 65 -2.53 -5.69 -5.27
C GLN A 65 -3.37 -5.88 -6.55
N ILE A 66 -2.73 -5.88 -7.73
CA ILE A 66 -3.40 -6.12 -9.03
C ILE A 66 -4.02 -7.52 -9.05
N VAL A 67 -3.33 -8.52 -8.53
CA VAL A 67 -3.82 -9.90 -8.43
C VAL A 67 -5.02 -10.00 -7.46
N ALA A 68 -5.04 -9.17 -6.42
CA ALA A 68 -6.13 -9.15 -5.44
C ALA A 68 -7.43 -8.55 -6.00
N LYS A 69 -7.35 -7.69 -7.02
CA LYS A 69 -8.50 -6.94 -7.56
C LYS A 69 -9.07 -7.59 -8.82
N GLY A 70 -10.35 -7.96 -8.77
CA GLY A 70 -11.17 -8.14 -9.96
C GLY A 70 -11.10 -9.48 -10.68
N HIS A 71 -10.19 -10.41 -10.34
CA HIS A 71 -10.07 -11.69 -11.03
C HIS A 71 -10.63 -12.83 -10.18
N ASP A 72 -11.47 -13.65 -10.74
CA ASP A 72 -12.04 -14.83 -10.07
C ASP A 72 -11.18 -16.06 -10.40
N PHE A 73 -10.22 -16.34 -9.52
CA PHE A 73 -9.37 -17.52 -9.66
C PHE A 73 -10.08 -18.75 -9.08
N LYS A 74 -10.32 -19.72 -9.91
CA LYS A 74 -10.82 -21.03 -9.49
C LYS A 74 -9.67 -21.89 -8.95
N ASN A 75 -9.97 -22.78 -8.02
CA ASN A 75 -9.00 -23.76 -7.48
C ASN A 75 -7.81 -23.18 -6.71
N VAL A 76 -7.97 -22.04 -6.05
CA VAL A 76 -6.93 -21.49 -5.16
C VAL A 76 -7.00 -22.19 -3.82
N GLY A 77 -6.03 -23.08 -3.55
CA GLY A 77 -5.93 -23.79 -2.27
C GLY A 77 -5.18 -23.00 -1.20
N LEU A 78 -4.24 -22.13 -1.60
CA LEU A 78 -3.41 -21.36 -0.67
C LEU A 78 -3.20 -19.94 -1.17
N VAL A 79 -3.41 -18.96 -0.29
CA VAL A 79 -3.00 -17.56 -0.49
C VAL A 79 -1.96 -17.19 0.56
N VAL A 80 -0.85 -16.60 0.11
CA VAL A 80 0.21 -16.12 1.01
C VAL A 80 0.38 -14.62 0.84
N VAL A 81 0.23 -13.86 1.92
CA VAL A 81 0.46 -12.42 1.95
C VAL A 81 1.76 -12.13 2.69
N LEU A 82 2.72 -11.57 1.97
CA LEU A 82 4.06 -11.27 2.49
C LEU A 82 4.17 -9.80 2.91
N ASN A 83 4.92 -9.56 3.99
CA ASN A 83 5.39 -8.23 4.39
C ASN A 83 4.25 -7.21 4.62
N THR A 84 3.31 -7.53 5.51
CA THR A 84 2.17 -6.63 5.86
C THR A 84 2.57 -5.49 6.79
N ASP A 85 3.65 -5.62 7.56
CA ASP A 85 4.06 -4.69 8.61
C ASP A 85 4.27 -3.24 8.16
N PRO A 86 4.87 -2.94 6.98
CA PRO A 86 5.00 -1.56 6.52
C PRO A 86 3.66 -0.83 6.33
N GLN A 87 2.58 -1.56 6.04
CA GLN A 87 1.25 -0.97 5.91
C GLN A 87 0.59 -0.75 7.28
N LEU A 88 0.85 -1.62 8.26
CA LEU A 88 0.36 -1.43 9.63
C LEU A 88 0.89 -0.14 10.28
N PHE A 89 2.16 0.22 9.99
CA PHE A 89 2.86 1.36 10.59
C PHE A 89 3.08 2.51 9.60
N SER A 90 2.31 2.57 8.55
CA SER A 90 2.36 3.68 7.59
C SER A 90 1.82 4.97 8.23
N SER A 91 2.42 6.11 7.87
CA SER A 91 1.91 7.44 8.22
C SER A 91 0.64 7.82 7.45
N ASP A 92 0.26 7.08 6.42
CA ASP A 92 -1.01 7.26 5.72
C ASP A 92 -2.15 6.72 6.59
N TYR A 93 -3.04 7.60 7.04
CA TYR A 93 -4.17 7.25 7.90
C TYR A 93 -5.13 6.21 7.30
N ARG A 94 -5.08 5.98 5.99
CA ARG A 94 -5.86 4.96 5.29
C ARG A 94 -5.14 3.62 5.12
N ALA A 95 -3.88 3.52 5.54
CA ALA A 95 -3.08 2.33 5.25
C ALA A 95 -3.66 1.07 5.89
N ARG A 96 -4.15 1.17 7.14
CA ARG A 96 -4.80 0.05 7.84
C ARG A 96 -6.10 -0.37 7.18
N GLU A 97 -6.95 0.56 6.76
CA GLU A 97 -8.18 0.27 6.00
C GLU A 97 -7.87 -0.45 4.68
N ARG A 98 -6.86 0.06 3.94
CA ARG A 98 -6.45 -0.57 2.68
C ARG A 98 -5.90 -1.97 2.90
N LEU A 99 -5.08 -2.15 3.94
CA LEU A 99 -4.56 -3.46 4.31
C LEU A 99 -5.71 -4.42 4.62
N PHE A 100 -6.64 -4.02 5.50
CA PHE A 100 -7.78 -4.85 5.87
C PHE A 100 -8.63 -5.22 4.64
N SER A 101 -8.92 -4.24 3.78
CA SER A 101 -9.68 -4.48 2.55
C SER A 101 -8.98 -5.48 1.62
N VAL A 102 -7.66 -5.39 1.45
CA VAL A 102 -6.88 -6.34 0.65
C VAL A 102 -6.89 -7.72 1.29
N LEU A 103 -6.68 -7.81 2.60
CA LEU A 103 -6.69 -9.09 3.32
C LEU A 103 -8.05 -9.77 3.26
N MET A 104 -9.16 -9.03 3.40
CA MET A 104 -10.52 -9.54 3.22
C MET A 104 -10.76 -10.05 1.80
N GLN A 105 -10.30 -9.31 0.78
CA GLN A 105 -10.44 -9.72 -0.61
C GLN A 105 -9.70 -11.02 -0.91
N VAL A 106 -8.46 -11.16 -0.44
CA VAL A 106 -7.67 -12.38 -0.67
C VAL A 106 -8.17 -13.55 0.16
N SER A 107 -8.67 -13.31 1.37
CA SER A 107 -9.28 -14.34 2.21
C SER A 107 -10.53 -14.93 1.57
N GLY A 108 -11.35 -14.11 0.92
CA GLY A 108 -12.54 -14.55 0.21
C GLY A 108 -12.26 -15.32 -1.10
N ARG A 109 -10.99 -15.46 -1.52
CA ARG A 109 -10.60 -16.20 -2.74
C ARG A 109 -10.13 -17.61 -2.46
N ALA A 110 -9.58 -17.86 -1.27
CA ALA A 110 -9.19 -19.20 -0.88
C ALA A 110 -10.43 -20.07 -0.61
N GLY A 111 -10.49 -21.27 -1.20
CA GLY A 111 -11.51 -22.27 -0.87
C GLY A 111 -12.89 -22.10 -1.53
N ARG A 112 -13.04 -21.39 -2.63
CA ARG A 112 -14.34 -21.21 -3.32
C ARG A 112 -14.89 -22.48 -3.98
N ASP A 113 -14.02 -23.41 -4.41
CA ASP A 113 -14.42 -24.67 -5.07
C ASP A 113 -13.95 -25.87 -4.24
N LYS A 114 -14.81 -26.43 -3.37
CA LYS A 114 -14.70 -27.76 -2.74
C LYS A 114 -13.44 -28.09 -1.93
N THR A 115 -12.41 -27.25 -1.89
CA THR A 115 -11.20 -27.43 -1.08
C THR A 115 -11.15 -26.36 0.02
N GLU A 116 -10.82 -26.78 1.25
CA GLU A 116 -10.55 -25.84 2.32
C GLU A 116 -9.36 -24.95 1.93
N GLY A 117 -9.66 -23.69 1.57
CA GLY A 117 -8.63 -22.72 1.25
C GLY A 117 -7.93 -22.22 2.50
N LYS A 118 -6.60 -22.07 2.42
CA LYS A 118 -5.78 -21.52 3.49
C LYS A 118 -5.26 -20.15 3.13
N VAL A 119 -5.21 -19.24 4.11
CA VAL A 119 -4.58 -17.92 3.97
C VAL A 119 -3.48 -17.82 5.03
N LEU A 120 -2.27 -17.56 4.57
CA LEU A 120 -1.11 -17.30 5.44
C LEU A 120 -0.70 -15.84 5.32
N ILE A 121 -0.56 -15.16 6.44
CA ILE A 121 -0.17 -13.76 6.49
C ILE A 121 1.14 -13.65 7.27
N GLN A 122 2.17 -13.11 6.61
CA GLN A 122 3.45 -12.87 7.24
C GLN A 122 3.44 -11.53 7.97
N THR A 123 3.55 -11.56 9.29
CA THR A 123 3.64 -10.38 10.15
C THR A 123 4.45 -10.70 11.42
N ARG A 124 5.06 -9.67 12.02
CA ARG A 124 5.65 -9.74 13.37
C ARG A 124 4.65 -9.36 14.48
N TYR A 125 3.46 -8.88 14.11
CA TYR A 125 2.47 -8.29 15.01
C TYR A 125 1.17 -9.08 14.99
N THR A 126 1.27 -10.38 15.26
CA THR A 126 0.14 -11.34 15.20
C THR A 126 -1.03 -10.99 16.12
N GLU A 127 -0.75 -10.23 17.20
CA GLU A 127 -1.74 -9.80 18.19
C GLU A 127 -2.47 -8.49 17.82
N ASP A 128 -2.10 -7.85 16.71
CA ASP A 128 -2.80 -6.64 16.25
C ASP A 128 -4.28 -6.96 15.96
N ASP A 129 -5.16 -6.05 16.38
CA ASP A 129 -6.62 -6.24 16.28
C ASP A 129 -7.12 -6.42 14.84
N ILE A 130 -6.38 -5.88 13.85
CA ILE A 130 -6.68 -6.09 12.43
C ILE A 130 -6.78 -7.58 12.07
N PHE A 131 -5.89 -8.42 12.64
CA PHE A 131 -5.90 -9.85 12.37
C PHE A 131 -6.98 -10.60 13.15
N LYS A 132 -7.41 -10.09 14.30
CA LYS A 132 -8.55 -10.64 15.07
C LYS A 132 -9.85 -10.44 14.29
N HIS A 133 -10.11 -9.20 13.84
CA HIS A 133 -11.27 -8.88 13.01
C HIS A 133 -11.24 -9.61 11.66
N LEU A 134 -10.05 -9.79 11.07
CA LEU A 134 -9.92 -10.55 9.83
C LEU A 134 -10.31 -12.02 10.01
N LYS A 135 -9.89 -12.68 11.10
CA LYS A 135 -10.21 -14.07 11.40
C LYS A 135 -11.71 -14.28 11.59
N SER A 136 -12.40 -13.33 12.21
CA SER A 136 -13.86 -13.36 12.40
C SER A 136 -14.64 -12.80 11.22
N GLN A 137 -13.96 -12.26 10.19
CA GLN A 137 -14.57 -11.54 9.07
C GLN A 137 -15.44 -10.34 9.52
N ASP A 138 -15.08 -9.74 10.65
CA ASP A 138 -15.79 -8.66 11.30
C ASP A 138 -15.32 -7.30 10.75
N TYR A 139 -15.86 -6.90 9.60
CA TYR A 139 -15.58 -5.58 9.01
C TYR A 139 -16.14 -4.45 9.86
N GLU A 140 -17.33 -4.62 10.43
CA GLU A 140 -18.01 -3.57 11.21
C GLU A 140 -17.25 -3.25 12.49
N GLY A 141 -16.79 -4.27 13.22
CA GLY A 141 -15.97 -4.08 14.41
C GLY A 141 -14.63 -3.42 14.10
N PHE A 142 -13.95 -3.84 13.03
CA PHE A 142 -12.74 -3.19 12.55
C PHE A 142 -12.98 -1.71 12.22
N ALA A 143 -14.02 -1.40 11.43
CA ALA A 143 -14.34 -0.04 11.02
C ALA A 143 -14.70 0.85 12.22
N ALA A 144 -15.45 0.32 13.20
CA ALA A 144 -15.79 1.03 14.42
C ALA A 144 -14.54 1.39 15.23
N GLY A 145 -13.59 0.46 15.40
CA GLY A 145 -12.32 0.70 16.08
C GLY A 145 -11.46 1.77 15.39
N GLU A 146 -11.34 1.70 14.06
CA GLU A 146 -10.62 2.71 13.27
C GLU A 146 -11.28 4.11 13.37
N LEU A 147 -12.60 4.19 13.36
CA LEU A 147 -13.32 5.45 13.52
C LEU A 147 -13.15 6.05 14.92
N GLU A 148 -13.17 5.21 15.95
CA GLU A 148 -12.93 5.66 17.33
C GLU A 148 -11.51 6.23 17.50
N ALA A 149 -10.51 5.54 16.98
CA ALA A 149 -9.12 6.00 16.99
C ALA A 149 -8.95 7.34 16.25
N ARG A 150 -9.62 7.52 15.10
CA ARG A 150 -9.61 8.76 14.34
C ARG A 150 -10.33 9.89 15.08
N ARG A 151 -11.45 9.60 15.74
CA ARG A 151 -12.16 10.58 16.56
C ARG A 151 -11.28 11.09 17.70
N ALA A 152 -10.65 10.17 18.42
CA ALA A 152 -9.75 10.51 19.52
C ALA A 152 -8.54 11.35 19.08
N SER A 153 -8.11 11.18 17.82
CA SER A 153 -6.95 11.88 17.25
C SER A 153 -7.32 13.09 16.38
N PHE A 154 -8.60 13.49 16.32
CA PHE A 154 -9.10 14.55 15.44
C PHE A 154 -8.72 14.36 13.96
N MET A 155 -8.76 13.12 13.47
CA MET A 155 -8.46 12.80 12.08
C MET A 155 -9.74 12.71 11.23
N VAL A 156 -9.57 12.71 9.94
CA VAL A 156 -10.67 12.53 8.96
C VAL A 156 -11.43 11.20 9.25
N PRO A 157 -12.77 11.18 9.32
CA PRO A 157 -13.75 12.20 8.91
C PRO A 157 -14.18 13.19 9.99
N PHE A 158 -13.57 13.19 11.17
CA PHE A 158 -13.93 14.06 12.30
C PHE A 158 -13.23 15.42 12.23
N SER A 159 -12.32 15.62 11.28
CA SER A 159 -11.77 16.89 10.86
C SER A 159 -11.81 16.97 9.33
N ALA A 160 -11.71 18.18 8.79
CA ALA A 160 -11.53 18.42 7.37
C ALA A 160 -10.05 18.73 7.11
N GLN A 161 -9.44 18.10 6.12
CA GLN A 161 -8.04 18.31 5.76
C GLN A 161 -7.91 18.74 4.31
N ALA A 162 -7.09 19.76 4.06
CA ALA A 162 -6.69 20.20 2.73
C ALA A 162 -5.17 20.13 2.59
N LEU A 163 -4.69 19.41 1.59
CA LEU A 163 -3.28 19.31 1.28
C LEU A 163 -2.98 20.16 0.03
N ILE A 164 -2.14 21.18 0.22
CA ILE A 164 -1.64 22.02 -0.88
C ILE A 164 -0.27 21.50 -1.27
N VAL A 165 -0.12 21.14 -2.54
CA VAL A 165 1.16 20.67 -3.10
C VAL A 165 1.68 21.74 -4.05
N ALA A 166 2.96 22.07 -3.90
CA ALA A 166 3.68 22.94 -4.82
C ALA A 166 4.86 22.20 -5.44
N GLU A 167 5.13 22.52 -6.69
CA GLU A 167 6.19 21.90 -7.49
C GLU A 167 7.08 22.98 -8.11
N GLY A 168 8.38 22.71 -8.23
CA GLY A 168 9.34 23.65 -8.79
C GLY A 168 10.70 23.01 -9.03
N LYS A 169 11.63 23.78 -9.62
CA LYS A 169 12.99 23.28 -9.90
C LYS A 169 13.87 23.16 -8.65
N GLU A 170 13.59 23.98 -7.64
CA GLU A 170 14.39 24.05 -6.41
C GLU A 170 13.47 23.95 -5.20
N ILE A 171 13.79 23.07 -4.25
CA ILE A 171 13.00 22.87 -3.04
C ILE A 171 12.92 24.13 -2.18
N SER A 172 13.98 24.93 -2.14
CA SER A 172 14.02 26.21 -1.42
C SER A 172 12.93 27.17 -1.91
N SER A 173 12.75 27.29 -3.23
CA SER A 173 11.73 28.12 -3.86
C SER A 173 10.32 27.58 -3.58
N VAL A 174 10.14 26.26 -3.63
CA VAL A 174 8.87 25.58 -3.34
C VAL A 174 8.46 25.84 -1.90
N LEU A 175 9.36 25.60 -0.95
CA LEU A 175 9.06 25.82 0.48
C LEU A 175 8.85 27.30 0.80
N ALA A 176 9.61 28.23 0.20
CA ALA A 176 9.40 29.64 0.37
C ALA A 176 8.03 30.12 -0.15
N PHE A 177 7.56 29.55 -1.27
CA PHE A 177 6.20 29.82 -1.76
C PHE A 177 5.14 29.34 -0.78
N LEU A 178 5.24 28.10 -0.31
CA LEU A 178 4.31 27.52 0.67
C LEU A 178 4.32 28.28 2.00
N GLN A 179 5.48 28.78 2.44
CA GLN A 179 5.62 29.61 3.63
C GLN A 179 4.88 30.94 3.49
N LYS A 180 4.97 31.59 2.31
CA LYS A 180 4.20 32.81 2.03
C LYS A 180 2.70 32.53 2.05
N LEU A 181 2.29 31.39 1.49
CA LEU A 181 0.89 30.97 1.49
C LEU A 181 0.38 30.70 2.91
N LYS A 182 1.17 30.02 3.76
CA LYS A 182 0.89 29.84 5.18
C LYS A 182 0.68 31.18 5.87
N ALA A 183 1.61 32.12 5.72
CA ALA A 183 1.52 33.45 6.35
C ALA A 183 0.28 34.26 5.89
N LEU A 184 -0.19 34.05 4.66
CA LEU A 184 -1.44 34.64 4.18
C LEU A 184 -2.67 33.95 4.81
N ALA A 185 -2.66 32.62 4.88
CA ALA A 185 -3.76 31.85 5.45
C ALA A 185 -3.92 32.11 6.95
N GLU A 186 -2.83 32.28 7.70
CA GLU A 186 -2.85 32.62 9.13
C GLU A 186 -3.54 33.97 9.45
N LYS A 187 -3.61 34.88 8.45
CA LYS A 187 -4.34 36.16 8.62
C LYS A 187 -5.86 35.96 8.74
N ILE A 188 -6.40 34.82 8.31
CA ILE A 188 -7.84 34.53 8.37
C ILE A 188 -8.33 34.37 9.81
N LYS A 189 -7.43 34.13 10.79
CA LYS A 189 -7.72 34.07 12.23
C LYS A 189 -8.96 33.24 12.59
N SER A 190 -9.05 32.01 12.13
CA SER A 190 -10.08 31.09 12.58
C SER A 190 -9.51 30.15 13.65
N PRO A 191 -10.08 30.09 14.87
CA PRO A 191 -9.60 29.23 15.94
C PRO A 191 -9.77 27.75 15.65
N SER A 192 -10.63 27.39 14.69
CA SER A 192 -10.86 26.02 14.26
C SER A 192 -9.92 25.56 13.16
N ILE A 193 -9.10 26.46 12.58
CA ILE A 193 -8.17 26.10 11.49
C ILE A 193 -6.75 26.00 12.04
N ARG A 194 -6.12 24.85 11.83
CA ARG A 194 -4.71 24.58 12.09
C ARG A 194 -3.95 24.54 10.79
N ILE A 195 -2.89 25.32 10.66
CA ILE A 195 -2.03 25.37 9.48
C ILE A 195 -0.65 24.84 9.89
N PHE A 196 -0.23 23.76 9.26
CA PHE A 196 1.04 23.11 9.60
C PHE A 196 2.23 23.80 8.92
N GLU A 197 3.45 23.42 9.29
CA GLU A 197 4.65 23.89 8.60
C GLU A 197 4.78 23.23 7.23
N PRO A 198 5.19 23.99 6.19
CA PRO A 198 5.51 23.41 4.90
C PRO A 198 6.69 22.44 5.02
N VAL A 199 6.55 21.28 4.39
CA VAL A 199 7.58 20.23 4.37
C VAL A 199 7.74 19.66 2.95
N PRO A 200 8.91 19.11 2.60
CA PRO A 200 9.05 18.34 1.38
C PRO A 200 8.09 17.15 1.37
N LEU A 201 7.62 16.73 0.20
CA LEU A 201 6.89 15.48 0.06
C LEU A 201 7.78 14.27 0.37
N THR A 202 7.19 13.15 0.78
CA THR A 202 7.92 11.88 1.01
C THR A 202 8.73 11.46 -0.22
N VAL A 203 8.18 11.63 -1.42
CA VAL A 203 8.93 11.55 -2.69
C VAL A 203 9.18 12.98 -3.15
N GLN A 204 10.26 13.56 -2.63
CA GLN A 204 10.58 14.97 -2.80
C GLN A 204 10.85 15.33 -4.26
N LYS A 205 11.57 14.48 -5.00
CA LYS A 205 11.99 14.78 -6.37
C LYS A 205 11.49 13.73 -7.36
N VAL A 206 10.83 14.17 -8.43
CA VAL A 206 10.36 13.32 -9.53
C VAL A 206 10.70 14.03 -10.86
N MET A 207 11.46 13.38 -11.75
CA MET A 207 11.84 13.92 -13.07
C MET A 207 12.40 15.37 -13.00
N ASP A 208 13.34 15.61 -12.07
CA ASP A 208 13.96 16.93 -11.83
C ASP A 208 13.00 18.01 -11.30
N ILE A 209 11.82 17.66 -10.87
CA ILE A 209 10.85 18.54 -10.21
C ILE A 209 10.86 18.25 -8.72
N GLU A 210 11.17 19.27 -7.92
CA GLU A 210 11.10 19.23 -6.46
C GLU A 210 9.68 19.53 -6.00
N ARG A 211 9.24 18.85 -4.92
CA ARG A 211 7.86 18.86 -4.46
C ARG A 211 7.78 19.11 -2.97
N GLY A 212 6.94 20.03 -2.57
CA GLY A 212 6.64 20.35 -1.17
C GLY A 212 5.14 20.36 -0.91
N GLN A 213 4.77 20.33 0.36
CA GLN A 213 3.37 20.31 0.79
C GLN A 213 3.13 21.21 2.01
N LEU A 214 1.90 21.69 2.10
CA LEU A 214 1.34 22.42 3.24
C LEU A 214 0.00 21.78 3.61
N LEU A 215 -0.13 21.30 4.84
CA LEU A 215 -1.38 20.73 5.36
C LEU A 215 -2.16 21.80 6.13
N ILE A 216 -3.45 21.87 5.87
CA ILE A 216 -4.43 22.68 6.59
C ILE A 216 -5.49 21.74 7.14
N GLU A 217 -5.86 21.92 8.40
CA GLU A 217 -6.85 21.12 9.13
C GLU A 217 -7.88 22.03 9.78
N ALA A 218 -9.16 21.65 9.71
CA ALA A 218 -10.29 22.37 10.30
C ALA A 218 -11.26 21.43 11.03
#